data_5821bae645d7eae50d4292fd74b11dcb
#
_entry.id   5821bae645d7eae50d4292fd74b11dcb
#
_cell.length_a   1.000
_cell.length_b   1.000
_cell.length_c   1.000
_cell.angle_alpha   90.00
_cell.angle_beta   90.00
_cell.angle_gamma   90.00
#
_symmetry.space_group_name_H-M   'P 1'
#
loop_
_entity.id
_entity.type
_entity.pdbx_description
1 polymer ?
#
loop_
_entity_poly.entity_id
_entity_poly.type
_entity_poly.pdbx_seq_one_letter_code
_entity_poly.pdbx_strand_id
1 'polypeptide(L)'
;KYMDMGVDGFRVDTVRHIPRVSLNIMFNDQLMDAAKAAGKPNFYMFGEICTRYTSVWYRGHAEESTPYYTWKESNSKWADSWNWGTSASDINDNMNLVLQHYLEEDNYNGDMDSTQPKSDNAYLDGITYHGSDRSMASGMDAIDFQMHRMFGSAKNAYNFAVNNDQYYNDATYSVMYVDSHDYAPEQPDETTRFTGGTQTWAENMDLMFTFRGIPCVYYGSEVEFKKGELIDKGTLISLENSGRAYFGDYLEGTVNATDFSEYTASGTVADTLASPLSKHLSKVNAIRRAIPALQKGQYTASSTYVTGGDMSYVRRYTDDNTDSLALVSISSGATFKNIPNGKYVDAVTGDVKYVTDGTLTVPELAKANMRVYVCCASGFTGIDGQIGGDSAYAK
;
A
#
# COMPACT_ATOMS: atom_id res chain seq x y z
N LYS A 1 21.59 10.51 -14.91
CA LYS A 1 21.20 11.93 -14.94
C LYS A 1 20.19 12.27 -13.86
N TYR A 2 18.97 11.70 -13.83
CA TYR A 2 17.97 12.06 -12.81
C TYR A 2 18.38 11.62 -11.41
N MET A 3 19.00 10.46 -11.27
CA MET A 3 19.56 9.97 -10.00
C MET A 3 20.66 10.93 -9.48
N ASP A 4 21.53 11.42 -10.37
CA ASP A 4 22.56 12.41 -10.04
C ASP A 4 21.98 13.79 -9.63
N MET A 5 20.74 14.06 -10.04
CA MET A 5 19.99 15.26 -9.67
C MET A 5 19.24 15.13 -8.34
N GLY A 6 19.32 13.97 -7.69
CA GLY A 6 18.71 13.73 -6.38
C GLY A 6 17.44 12.89 -6.39
N VAL A 7 16.97 12.40 -7.55
CA VAL A 7 15.77 11.53 -7.62
C VAL A 7 16.04 10.20 -6.94
N ASP A 8 15.14 9.76 -6.05
CA ASP A 8 15.26 8.56 -5.22
C ASP A 8 14.34 7.41 -5.66
N GLY A 9 13.53 7.62 -6.69
CA GLY A 9 12.65 6.58 -7.23
C GLY A 9 11.86 7.05 -8.45
N PHE A 10 11.15 6.11 -9.08
CA PHE A 10 10.27 6.38 -10.22
C PHE A 10 8.89 5.73 -10.01
N ARG A 11 7.85 6.49 -10.30
CA ARG A 11 6.56 5.91 -10.66
C ARG A 11 6.58 5.66 -12.17
N VAL A 12 6.37 4.43 -12.58
CA VAL A 12 6.38 4.03 -13.99
C VAL A 12 4.95 3.85 -14.47
N ASP A 13 4.58 4.62 -15.47
CA ASP A 13 3.27 4.58 -16.09
C ASP A 13 3.10 3.33 -16.97
N THR A 14 1.88 2.82 -17.09
CA THR A 14 1.50 1.79 -18.08
C THR A 14 2.40 0.53 -18.07
N VAL A 15 2.88 0.12 -16.92
CA VAL A 15 3.77 -1.07 -16.79
C VAL A 15 3.16 -2.33 -17.39
N ARG A 16 1.86 -2.52 -17.26
CA ARG A 16 1.17 -3.67 -17.86
C ARG A 16 1.32 -3.78 -19.37
N HIS A 17 1.62 -2.68 -20.06
CA HIS A 17 1.86 -2.67 -21.51
C HIS A 17 3.30 -2.97 -21.90
N ILE A 18 4.17 -3.25 -20.93
CA ILE A 18 5.58 -3.60 -21.13
C ILE A 18 5.74 -5.09 -20.79
N PRO A 19 6.28 -5.91 -21.70
CA PRO A 19 6.52 -7.33 -21.40
C PRO A 19 7.38 -7.52 -20.16
N ARG A 20 7.03 -8.45 -19.28
CA ARG A 20 7.77 -8.73 -18.04
C ARG A 20 9.25 -9.04 -18.32
N VAL A 21 9.56 -9.77 -19.39
CA VAL A 21 10.95 -10.04 -19.79
C VAL A 21 11.74 -8.75 -20.02
N SER A 22 11.14 -7.74 -20.66
CA SER A 22 11.77 -6.44 -20.88
C SER A 22 11.93 -5.65 -19.57
N LEU A 23 10.92 -5.68 -18.70
CA LEU A 23 10.97 -5.04 -17.39
C LEU A 23 12.10 -5.61 -16.54
N ASN A 24 12.26 -6.92 -16.50
CA ASN A 24 13.29 -7.58 -15.70
C ASN A 24 14.69 -7.15 -16.11
N ILE A 25 14.94 -7.11 -17.41
CA ILE A 25 16.25 -6.75 -17.95
C ILE A 25 16.54 -5.25 -17.71
N MET A 26 15.56 -4.37 -17.99
CA MET A 26 15.75 -2.92 -17.83
C MET A 26 15.81 -2.48 -16.37
N PHE A 27 14.88 -2.93 -15.54
CA PHE A 27 14.74 -2.38 -14.19
C PHE A 27 15.60 -3.15 -13.18
N ASN A 28 15.66 -4.45 -13.29
CA ASN A 28 16.38 -5.26 -12.33
C ASN A 28 17.90 -5.14 -12.49
N ASP A 29 18.39 -5.31 -13.70
CA ASP A 29 19.84 -5.38 -13.95
C ASP A 29 20.44 -4.02 -14.25
N GLN A 30 19.75 -3.15 -14.99
CA GLN A 30 20.31 -1.89 -15.49
C GLN A 30 20.03 -0.70 -14.58
N LEU A 31 18.75 -0.45 -14.24
CA LEU A 31 18.39 0.72 -13.46
C LEU A 31 18.78 0.60 -11.99
N MET A 32 18.62 -0.59 -11.40
CA MET A 32 19.01 -0.79 -10.01
C MET A 32 20.52 -0.74 -9.82
N ASP A 33 21.29 -1.27 -10.77
CA ASP A 33 22.77 -1.16 -10.74
C ASP A 33 23.22 0.28 -10.96
N ALA A 34 22.58 1.00 -11.89
CA ALA A 34 22.83 2.43 -12.07
C ALA A 34 22.49 3.25 -10.81
N ALA A 35 21.42 2.91 -10.11
CA ALA A 35 21.03 3.55 -8.85
C ALA A 35 22.06 3.30 -7.74
N LYS A 36 22.51 2.07 -7.59
CA LYS A 36 23.59 1.71 -6.64
C LYS A 36 24.89 2.47 -6.96
N ALA A 37 25.28 2.52 -8.26
CA ALA A 37 26.45 3.26 -8.71
C ALA A 37 26.33 4.78 -8.45
N ALA A 38 25.11 5.32 -8.47
CA ALA A 38 24.81 6.71 -8.11
C ALA A 38 24.68 6.95 -6.60
N GLY A 39 25.01 5.96 -5.75
CA GLY A 39 24.92 6.06 -4.29
C GLY A 39 23.49 5.96 -3.73
N LYS A 40 22.56 5.38 -4.47
CA LYS A 40 21.14 5.23 -4.09
C LYS A 40 20.75 3.74 -3.97
N PRO A 41 21.25 3.02 -2.95
CA PRO A 41 20.99 1.57 -2.79
C PRO A 41 19.53 1.25 -2.53
N ASN A 42 18.76 2.21 -2.03
CA ASN A 42 17.33 2.08 -1.71
C ASN A 42 16.44 2.76 -2.75
N PHE A 43 16.89 2.84 -4.01
CA PHE A 43 16.10 3.41 -5.10
C PHE A 43 14.79 2.64 -5.25
N TYR A 44 13.65 3.34 -5.23
CA TYR A 44 12.34 2.71 -5.24
C TYR A 44 11.63 2.91 -6.58
N MET A 45 11.18 1.80 -7.17
CA MET A 45 10.38 1.85 -8.39
C MET A 45 9.06 1.13 -8.19
N PHE A 46 7.98 1.78 -8.57
CA PHE A 46 6.65 1.17 -8.57
C PHE A 46 5.90 1.52 -9.85
N GLY A 47 5.15 0.54 -10.32
CA GLY A 47 4.48 0.60 -11.61
C GLY A 47 2.98 0.72 -11.51
N GLU A 48 2.40 1.46 -12.46
CA GLU A 48 0.98 1.36 -12.72
C GLU A 48 0.71 0.09 -13.51
N ILE A 49 0.09 -0.87 -12.82
CA ILE A 49 -0.32 -2.14 -13.38
C ILE A 49 -1.85 -2.16 -13.34
N CYS A 50 -2.45 -1.35 -14.22
CA CYS A 50 -3.89 -1.18 -14.27
C CYS A 50 -4.58 -2.49 -14.66
N THR A 51 -5.26 -3.10 -13.71
CA THR A 51 -6.13 -4.23 -13.94
C THR A 51 -7.57 -3.89 -13.57
N ARG A 52 -8.51 -4.31 -14.41
CA ARG A 52 -9.94 -4.15 -14.16
C ARG A 52 -10.56 -5.40 -13.54
N TYR A 53 -9.73 -6.35 -13.15
CA TYR A 53 -10.15 -7.61 -12.54
C TYR A 53 -9.72 -7.67 -11.10
N THR A 54 -10.55 -8.27 -10.26
CA THR A 54 -10.25 -8.48 -8.84
C THR A 54 -9.63 -9.85 -8.58
N SER A 55 -9.70 -10.76 -9.57
CA SER A 55 -9.03 -12.05 -9.50
C SER A 55 -7.55 -11.94 -9.83
N VAL A 56 -6.71 -12.67 -9.13
CA VAL A 56 -5.28 -12.82 -9.45
C VAL A 56 -5.07 -13.56 -10.78
N TRP A 57 -6.04 -14.38 -11.15
CA TRP A 57 -6.08 -15.07 -12.44
C TRP A 57 -7.34 -14.71 -13.19
N TYR A 58 -7.19 -13.96 -14.26
CA TYR A 58 -8.30 -13.66 -15.16
C TYR A 58 -8.27 -14.64 -16.34
N ARG A 59 -9.34 -15.38 -16.53
CA ARG A 59 -9.48 -16.42 -17.57
C ARG A 59 -8.37 -17.47 -17.55
N GLY A 60 -7.79 -17.74 -16.39
CA GLY A 60 -6.68 -18.66 -16.26
C GLY A 60 -5.30 -18.03 -16.53
N HIS A 61 -5.16 -16.71 -16.56
CA HIS A 61 -3.92 -16.02 -16.88
C HIS A 61 -3.46 -15.09 -15.76
N ALA A 62 -2.27 -15.34 -15.21
CA ALA A 62 -1.67 -14.54 -14.14
C ALA A 62 -1.18 -13.16 -14.64
N GLU A 63 -0.75 -13.07 -15.91
CA GLU A 63 -0.26 -11.84 -16.54
C GLU A 63 -1.30 -10.72 -16.60
N GLU A 64 -2.55 -11.03 -16.39
CA GLU A 64 -3.62 -10.05 -16.25
C GLU A 64 -3.69 -9.43 -14.84
N SER A 65 -2.84 -9.85 -13.91
CA SER A 65 -2.88 -9.45 -12.51
C SER A 65 -1.69 -8.56 -12.12
N THR A 66 -1.91 -7.73 -11.11
CA THR A 66 -0.86 -6.87 -10.53
C THR A 66 0.32 -7.66 -9.96
N PRO A 67 0.12 -8.75 -9.20
CA PRO A 67 1.22 -9.52 -8.61
C PRO A 67 2.22 -10.07 -9.63
N TYR A 68 1.78 -10.44 -10.83
CA TYR A 68 2.63 -11.00 -11.87
C TYR A 68 3.87 -10.15 -12.15
N TYR A 69 3.71 -8.85 -12.20
CA TYR A 69 4.78 -7.91 -12.55
C TYR A 69 5.77 -7.65 -11.41
N THR A 70 5.48 -8.11 -10.20
CA THR A 70 6.41 -7.97 -9.07
C THR A 70 7.49 -9.07 -9.05
N TRP A 71 7.37 -10.07 -9.93
CA TRP A 71 8.29 -11.21 -10.03
C TRP A 71 9.19 -11.12 -11.24
N LYS A 72 10.42 -11.63 -11.09
CA LYS A 72 11.31 -11.89 -12.22
C LYS A 72 10.71 -12.90 -13.18
N GLU A 73 11.04 -12.75 -14.46
CA GLU A 73 10.90 -13.84 -15.39
C GLU A 73 11.80 -15.02 -14.97
N SER A 74 11.19 -16.13 -14.62
CA SER A 74 11.92 -17.30 -14.14
C SER A 74 12.38 -18.23 -15.26
N ASN A 75 11.85 -18.05 -16.47
CA ASN A 75 12.24 -18.84 -17.62
C ASN A 75 13.53 -18.25 -18.24
N SER A 76 14.66 -18.88 -17.96
CA SER A 76 15.98 -18.44 -18.44
C SER A 76 16.07 -18.31 -19.96
N LYS A 77 15.28 -19.10 -20.73
CA LYS A 77 15.19 -18.97 -22.18
C LYS A 77 14.85 -17.55 -22.62
N TRP A 78 13.96 -16.87 -21.90
CA TRP A 78 13.56 -15.51 -22.22
C TRP A 78 14.49 -14.47 -21.59
N ALA A 79 14.86 -14.66 -20.32
CA ALA A 79 15.69 -13.72 -19.59
C ALA A 79 17.11 -13.62 -20.16
N ASP A 80 17.72 -14.76 -20.52
CA ASP A 80 19.11 -14.83 -20.99
C ASP A 80 19.27 -14.54 -22.48
N SER A 81 18.20 -14.53 -23.25
CA SER A 81 18.25 -14.36 -24.71
C SER A 81 18.18 -12.90 -25.18
N TRP A 82 18.10 -11.93 -24.27
CA TRP A 82 18.00 -10.52 -24.62
C TRP A 82 19.31 -9.99 -25.22
N ASN A 83 19.20 -9.32 -26.36
CA ASN A 83 20.35 -8.72 -27.05
C ASN A 83 20.45 -7.22 -26.70
N TRP A 84 21.56 -6.82 -26.07
CA TRP A 84 21.83 -5.43 -25.68
C TRP A 84 22.40 -4.56 -26.79
N GLY A 85 22.59 -5.09 -27.99
CA GLY A 85 23.02 -4.33 -29.16
C GLY A 85 21.97 -3.27 -29.57
N THR A 86 22.42 -2.25 -30.28
CA THR A 86 21.60 -1.13 -30.74
C THR A 86 21.42 -1.08 -32.25
N SER A 87 21.93 -2.07 -32.98
CA SER A 87 21.71 -2.16 -34.42
C SER A 87 20.25 -2.51 -34.73
N ALA A 88 19.83 -2.26 -35.97
CA ALA A 88 18.48 -2.65 -36.41
C ALA A 88 18.24 -4.17 -36.29
N SER A 89 19.29 -4.98 -36.48
CA SER A 89 19.20 -6.43 -36.28
C SER A 89 18.96 -6.79 -34.83
N ASP A 90 19.70 -6.19 -33.88
CA ASP A 90 19.57 -6.45 -32.45
C ASP A 90 18.16 -6.09 -31.94
N ILE A 91 17.65 -4.95 -32.38
CA ILE A 91 16.28 -4.51 -32.04
C ILE A 91 15.26 -5.49 -32.58
N ASN A 92 15.43 -5.95 -33.84
CA ASN A 92 14.51 -6.93 -34.43
C ASN A 92 14.55 -8.27 -33.72
N ASP A 93 15.72 -8.73 -33.27
CA ASP A 93 15.88 -9.96 -32.50
C ASP A 93 15.12 -9.89 -31.16
N ASN A 94 15.22 -8.76 -30.46
CA ASN A 94 14.46 -8.51 -29.23
C ASN A 94 12.95 -8.43 -29.47
N MET A 95 12.51 -7.78 -30.55
CA MET A 95 11.08 -7.75 -30.92
C MET A 95 10.54 -9.16 -31.20
N ASN A 96 11.31 -10.00 -31.91
CA ASN A 96 10.94 -11.38 -32.17
C ASN A 96 10.91 -12.22 -30.88
N LEU A 97 11.87 -12.00 -29.97
CA LEU A 97 11.90 -12.65 -28.66
C LEU A 97 10.61 -12.33 -27.86
N VAL A 98 10.24 -11.06 -27.79
CA VAL A 98 9.03 -10.62 -27.10
C VAL A 98 7.77 -11.23 -27.74
N LEU A 99 7.69 -11.20 -29.07
CA LEU A 99 6.56 -11.80 -29.79
C LEU A 99 6.43 -13.31 -29.52
N GLN A 100 7.54 -14.03 -29.55
CA GLN A 100 7.54 -15.47 -29.26
C GLN A 100 7.14 -15.76 -27.81
N HIS A 101 7.61 -14.96 -26.86
CA HIS A 101 7.22 -15.08 -25.47
C HIS A 101 5.69 -14.95 -25.31
N TYR A 102 5.09 -13.92 -25.90
CA TYR A 102 3.64 -13.77 -25.89
C TYR A 102 2.89 -14.91 -26.57
N LEU A 103 3.34 -15.37 -27.73
CA LEU A 103 2.69 -16.46 -28.44
C LEU A 103 2.75 -17.78 -27.66
N GLU A 104 3.83 -18.01 -26.94
CA GLU A 104 3.94 -19.19 -26.08
C GLU A 104 3.05 -19.06 -24.83
N GLU A 105 2.96 -17.88 -24.23
CA GLU A 105 2.07 -17.62 -23.11
C GLU A 105 0.59 -17.71 -23.53
N ASP A 106 0.18 -17.09 -24.63
CA ASP A 106 -1.19 -17.16 -25.15
C ASP A 106 -1.65 -18.58 -25.53
N ASN A 107 -0.72 -19.41 -25.98
CA ASN A 107 -1.02 -20.79 -26.36
C ASN A 107 -0.81 -21.79 -25.20
N TYR A 108 -0.45 -21.31 -24.03
CA TYR A 108 -0.26 -22.15 -22.87
C TYR A 108 -1.62 -22.60 -22.33
N ASN A 109 -2.04 -23.82 -22.73
CA ASN A 109 -3.26 -24.47 -22.22
C ASN A 109 -3.06 -25.15 -20.87
N GLY A 110 -1.97 -24.89 -20.20
CA GLY A 110 -1.65 -25.44 -18.91
C GLY A 110 -1.84 -24.42 -17.82
N ASP A 111 -1.43 -24.82 -16.67
CA ASP A 111 -1.57 -24.11 -15.43
C ASP A 111 -0.51 -22.98 -15.29
N MET A 112 -0.49 -21.98 -16.17
CA MET A 112 0.34 -20.78 -15.92
C MET A 112 0.05 -20.21 -14.56
N ASP A 113 -1.19 -20.27 -14.13
CA ASP A 113 -1.63 -19.83 -12.81
C ASP A 113 -1.08 -20.68 -11.68
N SER A 114 -0.94 -21.99 -11.88
CA SER A 114 -0.30 -22.87 -10.90
C SER A 114 1.20 -22.59 -10.76
N THR A 115 1.79 -21.90 -11.74
CA THR A 115 3.21 -21.50 -11.70
C THR A 115 3.45 -20.09 -11.15
N GLN A 116 2.39 -19.31 -10.85
CA GLN A 116 2.55 -18.03 -10.18
C GLN A 116 3.26 -18.24 -8.85
N PRO A 117 4.44 -17.66 -8.64
CA PRO A 117 5.18 -17.83 -7.41
C PRO A 117 4.40 -17.31 -6.21
N LYS A 118 4.75 -17.80 -5.04
CA LYS A 118 4.21 -17.34 -3.78
C LYS A 118 5.34 -16.91 -2.85
N SER A 119 5.04 -15.93 -2.00
CA SER A 119 5.94 -15.39 -1.01
C SER A 119 5.24 -15.29 0.33
N ASP A 120 6.01 -15.41 1.40
CA ASP A 120 5.62 -15.10 2.77
C ASP A 120 6.10 -13.72 3.23
N ASN A 121 6.77 -12.96 2.37
CA ASN A 121 7.39 -11.67 2.68
C ASN A 121 6.46 -10.66 3.37
N ALA A 122 5.16 -10.70 3.11
CA ALA A 122 4.19 -9.84 3.77
C ALA A 122 3.74 -10.35 5.15
N TYR A 123 3.99 -11.62 5.46
CA TYR A 123 3.43 -12.29 6.63
C TYR A 123 4.47 -12.49 7.73
N LEU A 124 4.01 -12.46 8.97
CA LEU A 124 4.79 -12.92 10.11
C LEU A 124 4.85 -14.45 10.13
N ASP A 125 5.98 -15.03 10.52
CA ASP A 125 6.03 -16.43 10.96
C ASP A 125 5.45 -16.51 12.38
N GLY A 126 4.19 -16.92 12.47
CA GLY A 126 3.41 -16.76 13.68
C GLY A 126 3.23 -15.29 14.07
N ILE A 127 3.98 -14.81 15.06
CA ILE A 127 4.13 -13.39 15.41
C ILE A 127 5.59 -12.91 15.32
N THR A 128 6.45 -13.69 14.68
CA THR A 128 7.87 -13.36 14.51
C THR A 128 8.10 -12.71 13.16
N TYR A 129 8.77 -11.54 13.18
CA TYR A 129 9.22 -10.88 11.95
C TYR A 129 10.42 -11.63 11.38
N HIS A 130 10.49 -11.72 10.06
CA HIS A 130 11.65 -12.25 9.34
C HIS A 130 12.06 -11.32 8.19
N GLY A 131 13.31 -11.42 7.75
CA GLY A 131 13.77 -10.68 6.58
C GLY A 131 13.07 -11.15 5.31
N SER A 132 12.66 -10.20 4.47
CA SER A 132 12.02 -10.51 3.18
C SER A 132 13.03 -11.11 2.19
N ASP A 133 12.66 -12.21 1.53
CA ASP A 133 13.41 -12.73 0.39
C ASP A 133 12.94 -12.05 -0.91
N ARG A 134 13.74 -11.12 -1.39
CA ARG A 134 13.49 -10.40 -2.65
C ARG A 134 14.40 -10.85 -3.80
N SER A 135 15.03 -12.02 -3.70
CA SER A 135 15.92 -12.55 -4.73
C SER A 135 15.23 -12.73 -6.09
N MET A 136 13.92 -13.00 -6.06
CA MET A 136 13.05 -13.13 -7.25
C MET A 136 12.20 -11.88 -7.52
N ALA A 137 12.51 -10.74 -6.91
CA ALA A 137 11.83 -9.48 -7.20
C ALA A 137 12.19 -8.97 -8.60
N SER A 138 11.21 -8.44 -9.32
CA SER A 138 11.41 -7.87 -10.67
C SER A 138 12.18 -6.54 -10.67
N GLY A 139 12.37 -5.92 -9.49
CA GLY A 139 12.84 -4.54 -9.37
C GLY A 139 11.72 -3.50 -9.51
N MET A 140 10.50 -3.95 -9.80
CA MET A 140 9.30 -3.13 -9.91
C MET A 140 8.31 -3.59 -8.84
N ASP A 141 8.00 -2.73 -7.88
CA ASP A 141 6.85 -2.90 -7.01
C ASP A 141 5.59 -2.34 -7.70
N ALA A 142 4.42 -2.46 -7.10
CA ALA A 142 3.19 -2.18 -7.81
C ALA A 142 2.31 -1.13 -7.11
N ILE A 143 1.58 -0.36 -7.88
CA ILE A 143 0.32 0.20 -7.42
C ILE A 143 -0.64 -0.99 -7.29
N ASP A 144 -1.20 -1.22 -6.09
CA ASP A 144 -2.10 -2.34 -5.83
C ASP A 144 -3.50 -2.08 -6.40
N PHE A 145 -3.60 -2.18 -7.72
CA PHE A 145 -4.83 -1.89 -8.45
C PHE A 145 -5.98 -2.80 -8.05
N GLN A 146 -5.70 -4.06 -7.75
CA GLN A 146 -6.74 -5.01 -7.39
C GLN A 146 -7.31 -4.72 -6.00
N MET A 147 -6.45 -4.38 -5.01
CA MET A 147 -6.92 -3.91 -3.70
C MET A 147 -7.61 -2.55 -3.81
N HIS A 148 -7.08 -1.62 -4.63
CA HIS A 148 -7.69 -0.33 -4.90
C HIS A 148 -9.17 -0.46 -5.31
N ARG A 149 -9.48 -1.36 -6.21
CA ARG A 149 -10.85 -1.60 -6.67
C ARG A 149 -11.81 -2.00 -5.55
N MET A 150 -11.30 -2.62 -4.49
CA MET A 150 -12.08 -3.09 -3.35
C MET A 150 -12.39 -2.01 -2.30
N PHE A 151 -11.74 -0.84 -2.35
CA PHE A 151 -11.91 0.23 -1.36
C PHE A 151 -13.29 0.94 -1.36
N GLY A 152 -14.25 0.44 -2.09
CA GLY A 152 -15.66 0.76 -1.81
C GLY A 152 -16.03 0.45 -0.36
N SER A 153 -15.27 -0.45 0.28
CA SER A 153 -15.31 -0.77 1.70
C SER A 153 -13.90 -1.21 2.14
N ALA A 154 -13.40 -0.66 3.25
CA ALA A 154 -12.12 -1.07 3.84
C ALA A 154 -12.07 -2.58 4.12
N LYS A 155 -13.18 -3.16 4.60
CA LYS A 155 -13.30 -4.61 4.84
C LYS A 155 -13.08 -5.43 3.58
N ASN A 156 -13.62 -5.01 2.43
CA ASN A 156 -13.43 -5.73 1.17
C ASN A 156 -11.97 -5.65 0.70
N ALA A 157 -11.36 -4.47 0.81
CA ALA A 157 -9.94 -4.28 0.50
C ALA A 157 -9.04 -5.12 1.40
N TYR A 158 -9.30 -5.14 2.70
CA TYR A 158 -8.59 -5.98 3.67
C TYR A 158 -8.72 -7.47 3.35
N ASN A 159 -9.94 -7.96 3.15
CA ASN A 159 -10.17 -9.38 2.83
C ASN A 159 -9.51 -9.79 1.52
N PHE A 160 -9.53 -8.90 0.52
CA PHE A 160 -8.82 -9.14 -0.73
C PHE A 160 -7.32 -9.31 -0.47
N ALA A 161 -6.70 -8.39 0.24
CA ALA A 161 -5.27 -8.41 0.53
C ALA A 161 -4.85 -9.66 1.32
N VAL A 162 -5.54 -9.97 2.42
CA VAL A 162 -5.26 -11.16 3.26
C VAL A 162 -5.27 -12.46 2.43
N ASN A 163 -6.15 -12.56 1.44
CA ASN A 163 -6.27 -13.76 0.61
C ASN A 163 -5.28 -13.79 -0.57
N ASN A 164 -4.71 -12.65 -0.97
CA ASN A 164 -3.94 -12.56 -2.22
C ASN A 164 -2.50 -12.06 -2.05
N ASP A 165 -2.11 -11.53 -0.89
CA ASP A 165 -0.77 -10.98 -0.66
C ASP A 165 0.37 -12.00 -0.89
N GLN A 166 0.08 -13.29 -0.74
CA GLN A 166 1.02 -14.37 -1.04
C GLN A 166 1.47 -14.41 -2.52
N TYR A 167 0.71 -13.80 -3.43
CA TYR A 167 1.03 -13.79 -4.85
C TYR A 167 1.93 -12.63 -5.26
N TYR A 168 2.11 -11.60 -4.43
CA TYR A 168 3.11 -10.56 -4.61
C TYR A 168 4.49 -11.08 -4.20
N ASN A 169 5.56 -10.58 -4.84
CA ASN A 169 6.91 -10.84 -4.33
C ASN A 169 7.06 -10.27 -2.92
N ASP A 170 6.61 -9.03 -2.71
CA ASP A 170 6.48 -8.43 -1.37
C ASP A 170 5.37 -7.38 -1.35
N ALA A 171 4.19 -7.75 -0.85
CA ALA A 171 3.05 -6.84 -0.79
C ALA A 171 3.27 -5.65 0.17
N THR A 172 4.25 -5.70 1.07
CA THR A 172 4.57 -4.58 1.97
C THR A 172 5.13 -3.36 1.24
N TYR A 173 5.59 -3.53 0.00
CA TYR A 173 6.07 -2.46 -0.88
C TYR A 173 5.02 -1.96 -1.88
N SER A 174 3.84 -2.56 -1.92
CA SER A 174 2.77 -2.11 -2.82
C SER A 174 2.22 -0.75 -2.39
N VAL A 175 1.98 0.14 -3.35
CA VAL A 175 1.34 1.44 -3.14
C VAL A 175 -0.17 1.28 -3.14
N MET A 176 -0.82 1.79 -2.10
CA MET A 176 -2.27 1.74 -1.93
C MET A 176 -2.89 3.13 -2.02
N TYR A 177 -4.02 3.24 -2.68
CA TYR A 177 -4.84 4.46 -2.72
C TYR A 177 -6.33 4.11 -2.84
N VAL A 178 -7.20 5.05 -2.48
CA VAL A 178 -8.65 4.91 -2.64
C VAL A 178 -9.08 5.51 -3.96
N ASP A 179 -8.91 6.81 -4.18
CA ASP A 179 -9.10 7.42 -5.50
C ASP A 179 -7.79 8.02 -6.05
N SER A 180 -7.76 8.26 -7.34
CA SER A 180 -6.60 8.74 -8.06
C SER A 180 -7.01 9.73 -9.16
N HIS A 181 -6.07 10.10 -10.02
CA HIS A 181 -6.33 10.91 -11.20
C HIS A 181 -7.04 10.15 -12.34
N ASP A 182 -7.13 8.81 -12.24
CA ASP A 182 -7.72 7.97 -13.28
C ASP A 182 -8.98 7.24 -12.81
N TYR A 183 -8.95 6.67 -11.60
CA TYR A 183 -10.02 5.81 -11.10
C TYR A 183 -10.28 6.02 -9.61
N ALA A 184 -11.53 5.79 -9.22
CA ALA A 184 -11.96 5.49 -7.86
C ALA A 184 -12.18 3.97 -7.71
N PRO A 185 -12.53 3.46 -6.51
CA PRO A 185 -12.93 2.06 -6.32
C PRO A 185 -14.09 1.66 -7.23
N GLU A 186 -14.18 0.36 -7.56
CA GLU A 186 -15.26 -0.17 -8.39
C GLU A 186 -16.66 0.20 -7.86
N GLN A 187 -16.78 0.29 -6.55
CA GLN A 187 -18.01 0.70 -5.89
C GLN A 187 -17.80 1.98 -5.08
N PRO A 188 -18.75 2.92 -5.09
CA PRO A 188 -20.01 2.90 -5.85
C PRO A 188 -19.89 3.22 -7.34
N ASP A 189 -18.82 3.92 -7.77
CA ASP A 189 -18.57 4.28 -9.18
C ASP A 189 -17.08 4.58 -9.41
N GLU A 190 -16.41 3.78 -10.23
CA GLU A 190 -14.97 3.92 -10.51
C GLU A 190 -14.60 5.16 -11.35
N THR A 191 -15.57 5.81 -11.98
CA THR A 191 -15.32 6.92 -12.90
C THR A 191 -15.42 8.30 -12.25
N THR A 192 -15.90 8.36 -11.00
CA THR A 192 -16.07 9.61 -10.25
C THR A 192 -15.15 9.67 -9.04
N ARG A 193 -14.85 10.88 -8.53
CA ARG A 193 -14.22 11.03 -7.22
C ARG A 193 -15.07 10.31 -6.18
N PHE A 194 -14.43 9.59 -5.26
CA PHE A 194 -15.07 8.64 -4.37
C PHE A 194 -16.31 9.16 -3.63
N THR A 195 -17.42 8.44 -3.72
CA THR A 195 -18.72 8.78 -3.15
C THR A 195 -19.21 7.87 -2.04
N GLY A 196 -18.36 6.96 -1.54
CA GLY A 196 -18.73 6.00 -0.49
C GLY A 196 -19.02 6.60 0.89
N GLY A 197 -18.85 7.91 1.02
CA GLY A 197 -19.16 8.71 2.22
C GLY A 197 -17.98 8.91 3.16
N THR A 198 -18.05 10.00 3.93
CA THR A 198 -16.98 10.50 4.80
C THR A 198 -16.52 9.47 5.84
N GLN A 199 -17.46 8.73 6.41
CA GLN A 199 -17.14 7.67 7.38
C GLN A 199 -16.42 6.48 6.73
N THR A 200 -16.78 6.13 5.49
CA THR A 200 -16.06 5.10 4.72
C THR A 200 -14.67 5.60 4.32
N TRP A 201 -14.52 6.88 3.99
CA TRP A 201 -13.20 7.49 3.78
C TRP A 201 -12.31 7.33 5.00
N ALA A 202 -12.82 7.70 6.19
CA ALA A 202 -12.06 7.58 7.43
C ALA A 202 -11.65 6.12 7.70
N GLU A 203 -12.55 5.17 7.52
CA GLU A 203 -12.26 3.73 7.66
C GLU A 203 -11.21 3.23 6.65
N ASN A 204 -11.28 3.70 5.41
CA ASN A 204 -10.27 3.41 4.39
C ASN A 204 -8.89 3.98 4.77
N MET A 205 -8.85 5.20 5.34
CA MET A 205 -7.60 5.80 5.85
C MET A 205 -7.04 5.00 7.03
N ASP A 206 -7.90 4.56 7.97
CA ASP A 206 -7.48 3.68 9.06
C ASP A 206 -6.74 2.45 8.53
N LEU A 207 -7.32 1.78 7.53
CA LEU A 207 -6.70 0.59 6.92
C LEU A 207 -5.41 0.95 6.17
N MET A 208 -5.43 1.96 5.30
CA MET A 208 -4.25 2.36 4.51
C MET A 208 -3.04 2.69 5.38
N PHE A 209 -3.25 3.35 6.53
CA PHE A 209 -2.16 3.81 7.38
C PHE A 209 -1.70 2.82 8.43
N THR A 210 -2.47 1.76 8.71
CA THR A 210 -2.12 0.76 9.73
C THR A 210 -1.84 -0.63 9.18
N PHE A 211 -2.34 -0.94 7.98
CA PHE A 211 -2.10 -2.21 7.31
C PHE A 211 -0.77 -2.20 6.51
N ARG A 212 -0.53 -3.23 5.71
CA ARG A 212 0.67 -3.37 4.88
C ARG A 212 0.67 -2.40 3.70
N GLY A 213 1.83 -2.13 3.12
CA GLY A 213 2.01 -1.29 1.94
C GLY A 213 2.25 0.19 2.24
N ILE A 214 2.32 0.98 1.20
CA ILE A 214 2.66 2.40 1.21
C ILE A 214 1.39 3.21 0.90
N PRO A 215 0.84 3.98 1.85
CA PRO A 215 -0.35 4.78 1.60
C PRO A 215 -0.04 5.94 0.66
N CYS A 216 -0.90 6.14 -0.33
CA CYS A 216 -0.89 7.27 -1.24
C CYS A 216 -2.25 7.96 -1.20
N VAL A 217 -2.28 9.25 -0.87
CA VAL A 217 -3.50 10.05 -0.84
C VAL A 217 -3.50 10.99 -2.02
N TYR A 218 -4.53 10.89 -2.87
CA TYR A 218 -4.71 11.82 -3.98
C TYR A 218 -5.17 13.18 -3.43
N TYR A 219 -4.68 14.27 -3.99
CA TYR A 219 -4.96 15.61 -3.48
C TYR A 219 -6.47 15.88 -3.35
N GLY A 220 -6.84 16.51 -2.26
CA GLY A 220 -8.21 16.88 -1.96
C GLY A 220 -9.08 15.76 -1.39
N SER A 221 -8.60 14.49 -1.34
CA SER A 221 -9.34 13.39 -0.73
C SER A 221 -9.62 13.64 0.75
N GLU A 222 -8.72 14.34 1.43
CA GLU A 222 -8.83 14.74 2.83
C GLU A 222 -9.95 15.76 3.12
N VAL A 223 -10.58 16.29 2.08
CA VAL A 223 -11.76 17.19 2.18
C VAL A 223 -12.89 16.77 1.26
N GLU A 224 -12.86 15.56 0.70
CA GLU A 224 -13.83 15.08 -0.31
C GLU A 224 -13.97 16.05 -1.49
N PHE A 225 -12.83 16.64 -1.94
CA PHE A 225 -12.79 17.59 -3.05
C PHE A 225 -13.39 16.98 -4.32
N LYS A 226 -14.28 17.73 -4.96
CA LYS A 226 -14.97 17.28 -6.19
C LYS A 226 -15.69 15.94 -6.07
N LYS A 227 -16.17 15.61 -4.87
CA LYS A 227 -16.90 14.37 -4.59
C LYS A 227 -18.00 14.12 -5.61
N GLY A 228 -17.96 12.97 -6.29
CA GLY A 228 -18.95 12.58 -7.29
C GLY A 228 -18.75 13.21 -8.67
N GLU A 229 -17.80 14.13 -8.83
CA GLU A 229 -17.44 14.64 -10.16
C GLU A 229 -16.65 13.58 -10.93
N LEU A 230 -16.87 13.53 -12.24
CA LEU A 230 -16.12 12.65 -13.13
C LEU A 230 -14.63 12.95 -13.06
N ILE A 231 -13.82 11.92 -12.83
CA ILE A 231 -12.36 12.07 -12.72
C ILE A 231 -11.79 12.50 -14.06
N ASP A 232 -12.08 11.73 -15.12
CA ASP A 232 -11.63 12.01 -16.47
C ASP A 232 -12.71 11.67 -17.50
N LYS A 233 -13.00 12.61 -18.36
CA LYS A 233 -13.86 12.41 -19.55
C LYS A 233 -13.20 12.96 -20.81
N GLY A 234 -11.90 13.06 -20.83
CA GLY A 234 -11.17 13.58 -21.97
C GLY A 234 -11.65 14.99 -22.35
N THR A 235 -12.10 15.16 -23.57
CA THR A 235 -12.54 16.47 -24.10
C THR A 235 -14.00 16.82 -23.80
N LEU A 236 -14.73 15.96 -23.07
CA LEU A 236 -16.18 16.14 -22.88
C LEU A 236 -16.52 17.08 -21.73
N ILE A 237 -15.62 17.28 -20.77
CA ILE A 237 -15.76 18.25 -19.68
C ILE A 237 -14.49 19.07 -19.54
N SER A 238 -14.64 20.32 -19.09
CA SER A 238 -13.50 21.16 -18.78
C SER A 238 -12.79 20.65 -17.51
N LEU A 239 -11.48 20.85 -17.41
CA LEU A 239 -10.68 20.42 -16.28
C LEU A 239 -11.23 20.95 -14.93
N GLU A 240 -11.70 22.20 -14.89
CA GLU A 240 -12.27 22.83 -13.69
C GLU A 240 -13.54 22.14 -13.16
N ASN A 241 -14.27 21.43 -14.05
CA ASN A 241 -15.49 20.70 -13.74
C ASN A 241 -15.25 19.19 -13.57
N SER A 242 -14.00 18.76 -13.51
CA SER A 242 -13.61 17.37 -13.33
C SER A 242 -13.05 17.10 -11.95
N GLY A 243 -12.89 15.83 -11.60
CA GLY A 243 -12.19 15.40 -10.41
C GLY A 243 -10.71 15.79 -10.39
N ARG A 244 -10.16 16.27 -11.51
CA ARG A 244 -8.79 16.80 -11.68
C ARG A 244 -8.72 18.34 -11.60
N ALA A 245 -9.78 19.00 -11.13
CA ALA A 245 -9.82 20.45 -11.04
C ALA A 245 -8.68 21.02 -10.17
N TYR A 246 -8.43 22.32 -10.34
CA TYR A 246 -7.47 23.06 -9.53
C TYR A 246 -7.89 23.06 -8.06
N PHE A 247 -6.99 22.69 -7.18
CA PHE A 247 -7.22 22.57 -5.74
C PHE A 247 -6.64 23.75 -4.94
N GLY A 248 -5.92 24.65 -5.59
CA GLY A 248 -5.15 25.72 -4.92
C GLY A 248 -5.99 26.64 -4.05
N ASP A 249 -7.25 26.87 -4.39
CA ASP A 249 -8.17 27.70 -3.58
C ASP A 249 -8.35 27.19 -2.16
N TYR A 250 -8.18 25.89 -1.94
CA TYR A 250 -8.18 25.23 -0.63
C TYR A 250 -6.86 25.40 0.16
N LEU A 251 -5.81 25.87 -0.50
CA LEU A 251 -4.47 26.00 0.03
C LEU A 251 -4.04 27.45 0.23
N GLU A 252 -4.92 28.43 -0.05
CA GLU A 252 -4.59 29.84 0.11
C GLU A 252 -4.42 30.21 1.59
N GLY A 253 -3.32 30.93 1.86
CA GLY A 253 -2.99 31.35 3.22
C GLY A 253 -1.57 30.99 3.61
N THR A 254 -1.33 30.83 4.90
CA THR A 254 -0.01 30.49 5.44
C THR A 254 -0.08 29.30 6.36
N VAL A 255 0.94 28.44 6.29
CA VAL A 255 1.19 27.36 7.26
C VAL A 255 2.60 27.51 7.79
N ASN A 256 2.74 27.64 9.10
CA ASN A 256 4.03 27.67 9.80
C ASN A 256 4.14 26.39 10.63
N ALA A 257 4.86 25.40 10.11
CA ALA A 257 5.13 24.17 10.83
C ALA A 257 6.40 24.31 11.67
N THR A 258 6.31 23.89 12.92
CA THR A 258 7.44 23.85 13.87
C THR A 258 8.01 22.44 13.99
N ASP A 259 7.15 21.45 13.90
CA ASP A 259 7.48 20.03 13.82
C ASP A 259 6.35 19.28 13.11
N PHE A 260 6.49 17.95 12.99
CA PHE A 260 5.45 17.10 12.42
C PHE A 260 4.15 17.20 13.23
N SER A 261 3.06 17.54 12.57
CA SER A 261 1.73 17.80 13.15
C SER A 261 1.64 19.04 14.08
N GLU A 262 2.73 19.78 14.26
CA GLU A 262 2.75 21.02 15.04
C GLU A 262 2.83 22.21 14.08
N TYR A 263 1.73 22.91 13.90
CA TYR A 263 1.66 24.04 12.98
C TYR A 263 0.64 25.09 13.41
N THR A 264 0.80 26.29 12.89
CA THR A 264 -0.25 27.32 12.86
C THR A 264 -0.62 27.58 11.39
N ALA A 265 -1.90 27.81 11.13
CA ALA A 265 -2.39 28.08 9.78
C ALA A 265 -3.38 29.26 9.78
N SER A 266 -3.45 29.98 8.65
CA SER A 266 -4.42 31.04 8.40
C SER A 266 -4.86 31.04 6.95
N GLY A 267 -6.05 31.61 6.65
CA GLY A 267 -6.67 31.57 5.33
C GLY A 267 -7.43 30.26 5.09
N THR A 268 -7.79 29.97 3.84
CA THR A 268 -8.58 28.77 3.49
C THR A 268 -7.84 27.47 3.78
N VAL A 269 -6.51 27.47 3.76
CA VAL A 269 -5.73 26.31 4.17
C VAL A 269 -5.97 25.92 5.65
N ALA A 270 -6.26 26.90 6.53
CA ALA A 270 -6.61 26.60 7.92
C ALA A 270 -7.93 25.84 8.01
N ASP A 271 -8.94 26.21 7.22
CA ASP A 271 -10.22 25.50 7.15
C ASP A 271 -10.06 24.10 6.58
N THR A 272 -9.23 23.94 5.54
CA THR A 272 -8.88 22.64 4.95
C THR A 272 -8.27 21.71 6.00
N LEU A 273 -7.26 22.19 6.73
CA LEU A 273 -6.59 21.43 7.78
C LEU A 273 -7.49 21.16 9.00
N ALA A 274 -8.49 22.02 9.24
CA ALA A 274 -9.46 21.85 10.32
C ALA A 274 -10.61 20.89 9.98
N SER A 275 -10.73 20.45 8.73
CA SER A 275 -11.78 19.52 8.31
C SER A 275 -11.69 18.18 9.03
N PRO A 276 -12.80 17.46 9.24
CA PRO A 276 -12.79 16.19 10.00
C PRO A 276 -11.86 15.13 9.39
N LEU A 277 -11.84 14.99 8.06
CA LEU A 277 -10.99 14.02 7.39
C LEU A 277 -9.51 14.43 7.38
N SER A 278 -9.19 15.73 7.23
CA SER A 278 -7.79 16.19 7.33
C SER A 278 -7.22 15.95 8.72
N LYS A 279 -7.99 16.22 9.78
CA LYS A 279 -7.59 15.91 11.17
C LYS A 279 -7.43 14.40 11.37
N HIS A 280 -8.31 13.60 10.78
CA HIS A 280 -8.21 12.16 10.83
C HIS A 280 -6.95 11.67 10.12
N LEU A 281 -6.70 12.12 8.88
CA LEU A 281 -5.48 11.83 8.14
C LEU A 281 -4.21 12.20 8.91
N SER A 282 -4.19 13.39 9.53
CA SER A 282 -3.08 13.83 10.38
C SER A 282 -2.84 12.85 11.53
N LYS A 283 -3.91 12.42 12.21
CA LYS A 283 -3.81 11.47 13.33
C LYS A 283 -3.29 10.10 12.89
N VAL A 284 -3.88 9.49 11.87
CA VAL A 284 -3.45 8.15 11.42
C VAL A 284 -2.03 8.17 10.85
N ASN A 285 -1.63 9.27 10.21
CA ASN A 285 -0.27 9.47 9.73
C ASN A 285 0.73 9.61 10.89
N ALA A 286 0.38 10.36 11.94
CA ALA A 286 1.20 10.47 13.16
C ALA A 286 1.36 9.09 13.85
N ILE A 287 0.29 8.31 13.96
CA ILE A 287 0.31 6.95 14.51
C ILE A 287 1.25 6.06 13.68
N ARG A 288 1.10 6.04 12.34
CA ARG A 288 1.98 5.27 11.47
C ARG A 288 3.44 5.68 11.63
N ARG A 289 3.72 6.98 11.66
CA ARG A 289 5.08 7.52 11.77
C ARG A 289 5.76 7.14 13.08
N ALA A 290 5.02 7.08 14.18
CA ALA A 290 5.55 6.76 15.49
C ALA A 290 5.79 5.25 15.73
N ILE A 291 5.17 4.36 14.94
CA ILE A 291 5.16 2.93 15.19
C ILE A 291 5.86 2.19 14.03
N PRO A 292 7.12 1.75 14.20
CA PRO A 292 7.88 1.04 13.14
C PRO A 292 7.16 -0.18 12.57
N ALA A 293 6.43 -0.92 13.39
CA ALA A 293 5.63 -2.07 12.93
C ALA A 293 4.61 -1.68 11.86
N LEU A 294 4.01 -0.48 11.92
CA LEU A 294 3.04 -0.02 10.93
C LEU A 294 3.71 0.46 9.64
N GLN A 295 4.96 0.94 9.72
CA GLN A 295 5.70 1.44 8.56
C GLN A 295 6.33 0.32 7.73
N LYS A 296 7.01 -0.61 8.39
CA LYS A 296 7.94 -1.59 7.79
C LYS A 296 7.58 -3.04 8.10
N GLY A 297 6.59 -3.27 8.97
CA GLY A 297 6.32 -4.60 9.52
C GLY A 297 5.58 -5.52 8.56
N GLN A 298 5.70 -6.79 8.85
CA GLN A 298 4.86 -7.87 8.36
C GLN A 298 3.59 -7.98 9.21
N TYR A 299 2.62 -8.77 8.76
CA TYR A 299 1.38 -8.95 9.52
C TYR A 299 0.96 -10.41 9.66
N THR A 300 0.08 -10.68 10.63
CA THR A 300 -0.70 -11.91 10.68
C THR A 300 -2.16 -11.62 11.05
N ALA A 301 -3.07 -12.24 10.33
CA ALA A 301 -4.50 -12.29 10.63
C ALA A 301 -4.97 -13.71 10.96
N SER A 302 -4.04 -14.61 11.24
CA SER A 302 -4.32 -16.01 11.57
C SER A 302 -5.22 -16.13 12.82
N SER A 303 -6.20 -17.00 12.75
CA SER A 303 -7.11 -17.29 13.87
C SER A 303 -6.41 -17.83 15.13
N THR A 304 -5.16 -18.25 15.01
CA THR A 304 -4.29 -18.60 16.13
C THR A 304 -3.97 -17.37 17.00
N TYR A 305 -3.87 -16.20 16.37
CA TYR A 305 -3.46 -14.95 17.03
C TYR A 305 -4.58 -13.91 17.11
N VAL A 306 -5.56 -13.96 16.21
CA VAL A 306 -6.65 -12.98 16.15
C VAL A 306 -7.98 -13.69 15.98
N THR A 307 -8.93 -13.44 16.88
CA THR A 307 -10.29 -13.98 16.78
C THR A 307 -11.33 -12.88 17.01
N GLY A 308 -12.41 -12.93 16.27
CA GLY A 308 -13.38 -11.83 16.19
C GLY A 308 -12.80 -10.68 15.36
N GLY A 309 -13.68 -9.74 15.05
CA GLY A 309 -13.33 -8.57 14.26
C GLY A 309 -13.29 -8.82 12.75
N ASP A 310 -13.66 -7.78 12.03
CA ASP A 310 -13.72 -7.80 10.56
C ASP A 310 -12.38 -7.37 9.93
N MET A 311 -11.65 -6.45 10.59
CA MET A 311 -10.35 -5.94 10.17
C MET A 311 -9.43 -5.85 11.37
N SER A 312 -8.91 -7.02 11.79
CA SER A 312 -8.03 -7.10 12.95
C SER A 312 -6.80 -7.96 12.64
N TYR A 313 -5.64 -7.49 13.04
CA TYR A 313 -4.35 -8.11 12.71
C TYR A 313 -3.25 -7.68 13.68
N VAL A 314 -2.20 -8.49 13.72
CA VAL A 314 -0.94 -8.18 14.41
C VAL A 314 0.05 -7.65 13.39
N ARG A 315 0.79 -6.59 13.73
CA ARG A 315 1.93 -6.08 12.97
C ARG A 315 3.20 -6.20 13.80
N ARG A 316 4.30 -6.62 13.20
CA ARG A 316 5.62 -6.59 13.86
C ARG A 316 6.73 -6.26 12.89
N TYR A 317 7.71 -5.52 13.38
CA TYR A 317 8.97 -5.21 12.71
C TYR A 317 10.11 -5.34 13.70
N THR A 318 11.21 -6.00 13.29
CA THR A 318 12.44 -6.09 14.08
C THR A 318 13.65 -5.77 13.23
N ASP A 319 14.57 -5.03 13.81
CA ASP A 319 15.95 -4.87 13.33
C ASP A 319 16.91 -4.89 14.55
N ASP A 320 18.20 -4.58 14.33
CA ASP A 320 19.21 -4.61 15.38
C ASP A 320 18.87 -3.73 16.60
N ASN A 321 18.05 -2.72 16.45
CA ASN A 321 17.75 -1.71 17.48
C ASN A 321 16.26 -1.60 17.81
N THR A 322 15.41 -2.28 17.08
CA THR A 322 13.95 -2.10 17.12
C THR A 322 13.25 -3.46 17.22
N ASP A 323 12.35 -3.60 18.17
CA ASP A 323 11.32 -4.65 18.16
C ASP A 323 9.97 -3.96 18.42
N SER A 324 9.22 -3.69 17.38
CA SER A 324 7.94 -2.99 17.43
C SER A 324 6.81 -3.97 17.10
N LEU A 325 5.86 -4.12 18.04
CA LEU A 325 4.69 -4.99 17.88
C LEU A 325 3.42 -4.18 18.16
N ALA A 326 2.48 -4.22 17.22
CA ALA A 326 1.20 -3.53 17.31
C ALA A 326 0.03 -4.48 17.02
N LEU A 327 -1.03 -4.35 17.79
CA LEU A 327 -2.30 -5.05 17.64
C LEU A 327 -3.32 -4.05 17.11
N VAL A 328 -3.86 -4.28 15.93
CA VAL A 328 -4.77 -3.35 15.26
C VAL A 328 -6.16 -3.96 15.15
N SER A 329 -7.19 -3.19 15.48
CA SER A 329 -8.59 -3.52 15.21
C SER A 329 -9.32 -2.28 14.70
N ILE A 330 -10.02 -2.41 13.56
CA ILE A 330 -10.74 -1.33 12.89
C ILE A 330 -12.21 -1.70 12.81
N SER A 331 -13.09 -0.78 13.21
CA SER A 331 -14.56 -0.88 13.10
C SER A 331 -15.19 -2.12 13.72
N SER A 332 -14.47 -2.80 14.59
CA SER A 332 -14.95 -4.04 15.24
C SER A 332 -14.15 -4.34 16.51
N GLY A 333 -14.72 -5.14 17.40
CA GLY A 333 -13.99 -5.74 18.51
C GLY A 333 -13.17 -6.95 18.08
N ALA A 334 -12.10 -7.27 18.80
CA ALA A 334 -11.26 -8.44 18.54
C ALA A 334 -10.62 -8.97 19.83
N THR A 335 -10.23 -10.26 19.79
CA THR A 335 -9.38 -10.85 20.83
C THR A 335 -8.08 -11.31 20.19
N PHE A 336 -6.97 -10.74 20.67
CA PHE A 336 -5.61 -11.13 20.32
C PHE A 336 -5.13 -12.17 21.32
N LYS A 337 -4.50 -13.25 20.82
CA LYS A 337 -4.06 -14.41 21.60
C LYS A 337 -2.59 -14.75 21.32
N ASN A 338 -1.97 -15.48 22.22
CA ASN A 338 -0.59 -15.92 22.09
C ASN A 338 0.39 -14.75 21.85
N ILE A 339 0.06 -13.59 22.43
CA ILE A 339 0.87 -12.37 22.37
C ILE A 339 1.78 -12.26 23.59
N PRO A 340 2.90 -11.51 23.52
CA PRO A 340 3.78 -11.29 24.66
C PRO A 340 3.04 -10.71 25.88
N ASN A 341 3.39 -11.19 27.07
CA ASN A 341 2.92 -10.60 28.31
C ASN A 341 3.59 -9.24 28.56
N GLY A 342 2.87 -8.31 29.15
CA GLY A 342 3.40 -7.00 29.51
C GLY A 342 2.41 -5.85 29.33
N LYS A 343 2.94 -4.63 29.36
CA LYS A 343 2.16 -3.40 29.15
C LYS A 343 1.90 -3.18 27.67
N TYR A 344 0.67 -2.83 27.34
CA TYR A 344 0.23 -2.37 26.03
C TYR A 344 -0.41 -0.99 26.16
N VAL A 345 -0.09 -0.09 25.24
CA VAL A 345 -0.64 1.28 25.20
C VAL A 345 -1.36 1.48 23.87
N ASP A 346 -2.60 1.92 23.90
CA ASP A 346 -3.35 2.25 22.69
C ASP A 346 -2.91 3.61 22.14
N ALA A 347 -2.37 3.63 20.95
CA ALA A 347 -1.93 4.84 20.28
C ALA A 347 -3.09 5.82 19.98
N VAL A 348 -4.31 5.32 19.89
CA VAL A 348 -5.49 6.12 19.54
C VAL A 348 -6.04 6.90 20.74
N THR A 349 -6.10 6.28 21.92
CA THR A 349 -6.75 6.83 23.11
C THR A 349 -5.80 7.02 24.30
N GLY A 350 -4.64 6.38 24.29
CA GLY A 350 -3.74 6.30 25.43
C GLY A 350 -4.17 5.26 26.49
N ASP A 351 -5.21 4.46 26.21
CA ASP A 351 -5.63 3.39 27.14
C ASP A 351 -4.50 2.40 27.38
N VAL A 352 -4.39 1.93 28.62
CA VAL A 352 -3.32 1.01 29.05
C VAL A 352 -3.90 -0.33 29.46
N LYS A 353 -3.38 -1.40 28.89
CA LYS A 353 -3.70 -2.77 29.28
C LYS A 353 -2.45 -3.53 29.72
N TYR A 354 -2.63 -4.45 30.66
CA TYR A 354 -1.59 -5.36 31.12
C TYR A 354 -1.99 -6.81 30.76
N VAL A 355 -1.22 -7.42 29.89
CA VAL A 355 -1.38 -8.82 29.47
C VAL A 355 -0.57 -9.70 30.39
N THR A 356 -1.18 -10.74 30.95
CA THR A 356 -0.53 -11.71 31.85
C THR A 356 -0.73 -13.16 31.42
N ASP A 357 -1.66 -13.41 30.50
CA ASP A 357 -2.04 -14.74 30.00
C ASP A 357 -1.95 -14.85 28.47
N GLY A 358 -1.24 -13.92 27.83
CA GLY A 358 -1.08 -13.88 26.37
C GLY A 358 -2.31 -13.41 25.63
N THR A 359 -3.29 -12.78 26.31
CA THR A 359 -4.57 -12.40 25.70
C THR A 359 -4.88 -10.91 25.94
N LEU A 360 -5.28 -10.22 24.85
CA LEU A 360 -5.80 -8.84 24.90
C LEU A 360 -7.10 -8.74 24.11
N THR A 361 -8.17 -8.24 24.76
CA THR A 361 -9.45 -8.03 24.09
C THR A 361 -9.70 -6.55 23.86
N VAL A 362 -10.04 -6.21 22.61
CA VAL A 362 -10.57 -4.92 22.18
C VAL A 362 -12.09 -5.02 22.16
N PRO A 363 -12.82 -4.12 22.84
CA PRO A 363 -14.27 -4.12 22.81
C PRO A 363 -14.81 -3.76 21.42
N GLU A 364 -16.10 -3.97 21.20
CA GLU A 364 -16.74 -3.59 19.94
C GLU A 364 -16.54 -2.10 19.62
N LEU A 365 -16.21 -1.80 18.39
CA LEU A 365 -15.93 -0.46 17.89
C LEU A 365 -16.99 -0.04 16.88
N ALA A 366 -17.38 1.22 16.91
CA ALA A 366 -18.19 1.82 15.86
C ALA A 366 -17.40 1.92 14.54
N LYS A 367 -18.12 2.00 13.43
CA LYS A 367 -17.51 2.20 12.10
C LYS A 367 -16.57 3.41 12.08
N ALA A 368 -15.42 3.26 11.43
CA ALA A 368 -14.33 4.23 11.35
C ALA A 368 -13.73 4.60 12.73
N ASN A 369 -13.84 3.73 13.70
CA ASN A 369 -13.10 3.79 14.94
C ASN A 369 -12.08 2.67 14.97
N MET A 370 -10.94 2.88 15.60
CA MET A 370 -9.89 1.87 15.69
C MET A 370 -9.18 1.85 17.04
N ARG A 371 -8.46 0.77 17.30
CA ARG A 371 -7.47 0.66 18.37
C ARG A 371 -6.16 0.13 17.80
N VAL A 372 -5.07 0.69 18.30
CA VAL A 372 -3.71 0.30 17.96
C VAL A 372 -2.93 0.12 19.26
N TYR A 373 -2.99 -1.07 19.83
CA TYR A 373 -2.27 -1.39 21.06
C TYR A 373 -0.82 -1.77 20.74
N VAL A 374 0.11 -0.94 21.19
CA VAL A 374 1.56 -1.13 21.01
C VAL A 374 2.14 -1.82 22.25
N CYS A 375 2.92 -2.87 22.05
CA CYS A 375 3.63 -3.54 23.12
C CYS A 375 4.72 -2.64 23.69
N CYS A 376 4.64 -2.39 25.00
CA CYS A 376 5.61 -1.59 25.77
C CYS A 376 6.29 -2.43 26.86
N ALA A 377 6.34 -3.75 26.69
CA ALA A 377 7.08 -4.65 27.56
C ALA A 377 8.60 -4.46 27.37
N SER A 378 9.38 -4.93 28.33
CA SER A 378 10.84 -4.87 28.22
C SER A 378 11.34 -5.56 26.96
N GLY A 379 12.20 -4.91 26.20
CA GLY A 379 12.73 -5.38 24.91
C GLY A 379 11.93 -4.93 23.71
N PHE A 380 10.75 -4.32 23.88
CA PHE A 380 9.95 -3.79 22.77
C PHE A 380 10.08 -2.27 22.65
N THR A 381 10.00 -1.78 21.43
CA THR A 381 9.90 -0.36 21.09
C THR A 381 8.45 0.08 21.29
N GLY A 382 8.18 0.65 22.46
CA GLY A 382 6.84 1.10 22.88
C GLY A 382 6.53 2.54 22.53
N ILE A 383 5.39 3.00 23.07
CA ILE A 383 4.92 4.40 23.01
C ILE A 383 4.53 4.85 24.42
N ASP A 384 4.51 6.16 24.66
CA ASP A 384 4.21 6.72 25.98
C ASP A 384 2.70 6.89 26.23
N GLY A 385 1.89 7.12 25.19
CA GLY A 385 0.46 7.38 25.30
C GLY A 385 -0.22 7.60 23.97
N GLN A 386 -1.30 8.37 23.97
CA GLN A 386 -2.03 8.77 22.76
C GLN A 386 -1.10 9.52 21.80
N ILE A 387 -1.23 9.20 20.49
CA ILE A 387 -0.49 9.84 19.41
C ILE A 387 -1.45 10.68 18.55
N GLY A 388 -0.99 11.87 18.19
CA GLY A 388 -1.77 12.82 17.39
C GLY A 388 -2.90 13.49 18.18
N GLY A 389 -3.53 14.49 17.56
CA GLY A 389 -4.63 15.23 18.14
C GLY A 389 -5.96 14.47 18.10
N ASP A 390 -7.00 15.13 18.61
CA ASP A 390 -8.37 14.59 18.53
C ASP A 390 -8.85 14.53 17.08
N SER A 391 -9.60 13.48 16.77
CA SER A 391 -10.25 13.27 15.50
C SER A 391 -11.73 12.95 15.70
N ALA A 392 -12.56 13.23 14.70
CA ALA A 392 -13.96 12.83 14.69
C ALA A 392 -14.12 11.30 14.58
N TYR A 393 -13.10 10.65 14.01
CA TYR A 393 -12.94 9.21 13.83
C TYR A 393 -11.72 8.75 14.63
N ALA A 394 -11.50 7.44 14.78
CA ALA A 394 -10.40 6.89 15.59
C ALA A 394 -10.38 7.51 17.01
N LYS A 395 -11.42 7.20 17.79
CA LYS A 395 -11.67 7.69 19.14
C LYS A 395 -11.39 6.63 20.21
#